data_9601c680e4fbb6802ab44d66b504d9e9
#
_entry.id   9601c680e4fbb6802ab44d66b504d9e9
#
_cell.length_a   1.000
_cell.length_b   1.000
_cell.length_c   1.000
_cell.angle_alpha   90.00
_cell.angle_beta   90.00
_cell.angle_gamma   90.00
#
_symmetry.space_group_name_H-M   'P 1'
#
loop_
_entity.id
_entity.type
_entity.pdbx_description
1 polymer ?
#
loop_
_entity_poly.entity_id
_entity_poly.type
_entity_poly.pdbx_seq_one_letter_code
_entity_poly.pdbx_strand_id
1 'polypeptide(L)'
;MHPQRKSRSQRLWLAGIAALFVLLLLLRLVVFVHGHGRPRFHGAGSDPAAPGTVHAASHKGEWATGWAVWPWTDSYGDGTPDFLRLTDPADQAAFRQWFTQIADFQAVRPRARVPAEIADCASLLRYAYREALKRHDDTWIAATGIEVAALPGEIRAWRYPETPLGAGLFRVRPGSFEPADTSNGAFAQFADAKTLVERNAYLVSRDLHQAQPGDLLFYRQFGQSSPWHSMIVTRVGGEAAVVYDTGEDHSKAGELRRVALAELLDHPQPQWRPVPSNPNFLGVYRWNILRGTL
;
A
#
# COMPACT_ATOMS: atom_id res chain seq x y z
N MET A 1 3.95 19.53 49.75
CA MET A 1 3.31 19.02 48.51
C MET A 1 1.81 19.05 48.70
N HIS A 2 1.11 20.03 48.10
CA HIS A 2 -0.35 20.12 48.19
C HIS A 2 -0.97 19.44 46.95
N PRO A 3 -1.97 18.55 47.12
CA PRO A 3 -2.67 17.95 45.97
C PRO A 3 -3.59 19.01 45.33
N GLN A 4 -3.39 19.29 44.06
CA GLN A 4 -4.27 20.18 43.29
C GLN A 4 -5.67 19.55 43.16
N ARG A 5 -6.68 20.23 43.74
CA ARG A 5 -8.10 19.88 43.56
C ARG A 5 -8.52 20.19 42.10
N LYS A 6 -8.81 19.16 41.34
CA LYS A 6 -9.40 19.32 39.99
C LYS A 6 -10.69 20.13 40.06
N SER A 7 -10.83 21.13 39.19
CA SER A 7 -11.98 22.04 39.15
C SER A 7 -13.30 21.32 38.86
N ARG A 8 -14.41 21.88 39.32
CA ARG A 8 -15.78 21.29 39.11
C ARG A 8 -16.12 21.11 37.62
N SER A 9 -15.63 21.98 36.75
CA SER A 9 -15.78 21.92 35.29
C SER A 9 -15.07 20.73 34.66
N GLN A 10 -13.86 20.38 35.14
CA GLN A 10 -13.12 19.20 34.62
C GLN A 10 -13.81 17.88 34.98
N ARG A 11 -14.49 17.80 36.12
CA ARG A 11 -15.25 16.60 36.53
C ARG A 11 -16.51 16.43 35.70
N LEU A 12 -17.20 17.51 35.34
CA LEU A 12 -18.37 17.47 34.45
C LEU A 12 -18.02 17.09 33.02
N TRP A 13 -16.86 17.55 32.52
CA TRP A 13 -16.36 17.16 31.18
C TRP A 13 -16.01 15.67 31.09
N LEU A 14 -15.32 15.13 32.07
CA LEU A 14 -14.98 13.71 32.13
C LEU A 14 -16.22 12.80 32.26
N ALA A 15 -17.23 13.23 33.01
CA ALA A 15 -18.50 12.51 33.13
C ALA A 15 -19.29 12.49 31.81
N GLY A 16 -19.26 13.61 31.03
CA GLY A 16 -19.89 13.69 29.71
C GLY A 16 -19.26 12.74 28.67
N ILE A 17 -17.92 12.65 28.65
CA ILE A 17 -17.18 11.76 27.75
C ILE A 17 -17.47 10.29 28.09
N ALA A 18 -17.50 9.92 29.38
CA ALA A 18 -17.82 8.56 29.80
C ALA A 18 -19.25 8.13 29.41
N ALA A 19 -20.23 9.04 29.56
CA ALA A 19 -21.60 8.80 29.17
C ALA A 19 -21.77 8.59 27.65
N LEU A 20 -21.02 9.36 26.83
CA LEU A 20 -21.03 9.21 25.37
C LEU A 20 -20.45 7.87 24.92
N PHE A 21 -19.38 7.41 25.58
CA PHE A 21 -18.77 6.10 25.27
C PHE A 21 -19.71 4.93 25.60
N VAL A 22 -20.43 4.98 26.72
CA VAL A 22 -21.41 3.97 27.10
C VAL A 22 -22.57 3.95 26.11
N LEU A 23 -23.05 5.11 25.66
CA LEU A 23 -24.14 5.20 24.68
C LEU A 23 -23.74 4.60 23.32
N LEU A 24 -22.51 4.85 22.84
CA LEU A 24 -22.00 4.29 21.60
C LEU A 24 -21.79 2.77 21.67
N LEU A 25 -21.40 2.23 22.82
CA LEU A 25 -21.30 0.79 23.06
C LEU A 25 -22.66 0.10 23.05
N LEU A 26 -23.68 0.72 23.68
CA LEU A 26 -25.04 0.21 23.67
C LEU A 26 -25.67 0.24 22.26
N LEU A 27 -25.40 1.28 21.47
CA LEU A 27 -25.87 1.37 20.07
C LEU A 27 -25.28 0.24 19.20
N ARG A 28 -24.02 -0.09 19.38
CA ARG A 28 -23.38 -1.21 18.69
C ARG A 28 -23.96 -2.56 19.09
N LEU A 29 -24.31 -2.74 20.35
CA LEU A 29 -24.93 -3.98 20.84
C LEU A 29 -26.32 -4.20 20.23
N VAL A 30 -27.13 -3.15 20.10
CA VAL A 30 -28.47 -3.20 19.49
C VAL A 30 -28.40 -3.56 18.00
N VAL A 31 -27.42 -3.01 17.25
CA VAL A 31 -27.21 -3.35 15.83
C VAL A 31 -26.78 -4.82 15.66
N PHE A 32 -25.97 -5.35 16.59
CA PHE A 32 -25.50 -6.74 16.53
C PHE A 32 -26.62 -7.76 16.84
N VAL A 33 -27.53 -7.42 17.72
CA VAL A 33 -28.65 -8.33 18.14
C VAL A 33 -29.77 -8.39 17.08
N HIS A 34 -29.98 -7.33 16.25
CA HIS A 34 -31.04 -7.29 15.23
C HIS A 34 -30.61 -7.82 13.86
N GLY A 35 -29.33 -8.19 13.66
CA GLY A 35 -28.77 -8.65 12.38
C GLY A 35 -28.85 -10.16 12.09
N HIS A 36 -29.38 -10.99 13.01
CA HIS A 36 -29.36 -12.45 12.83
C HIS A 36 -30.76 -13.03 12.59
N GLY A 37 -31.44 -12.60 11.53
CA GLY A 37 -32.63 -13.26 10.99
C GLY A 37 -32.26 -14.36 10.00
N ARG A 38 -32.44 -15.64 10.37
CA ARG A 38 -32.27 -16.80 9.49
C ARG A 38 -33.44 -16.89 8.50
N PRO A 39 -33.21 -17.12 7.20
CA PRO A 39 -34.29 -17.53 6.28
C PRO A 39 -34.57 -19.03 6.43
N ARG A 40 -35.85 -19.39 6.61
CA ARG A 40 -36.37 -20.75 6.54
C ARG A 40 -36.57 -21.16 5.07
N PHE A 41 -36.01 -22.29 4.71
CA PHE A 41 -36.34 -22.99 3.45
C PHE A 41 -37.64 -23.76 3.65
N HIS A 42 -38.59 -23.62 2.69
CA HIS A 42 -39.65 -24.57 2.45
C HIS A 42 -39.51 -25.10 1.02
N GLY A 43 -39.46 -26.42 0.92
CA GLY A 43 -39.39 -27.14 -0.32
C GLY A 43 -40.76 -27.58 -0.84
N ALA A 44 -40.77 -27.97 -2.06
CA ALA A 44 -41.54 -29.01 -2.75
C ALA A 44 -42.18 -28.56 -4.08
N GLY A 45 -41.80 -29.19 -5.16
CA GLY A 45 -42.76 -29.93 -5.99
C GLY A 45 -42.61 -29.72 -7.51
N SER A 46 -42.03 -30.72 -8.20
CA SER A 46 -42.40 -31.33 -9.48
C SER A 46 -42.38 -30.56 -10.81
N ASP A 47 -41.56 -31.08 -11.74
CA ASP A 47 -41.50 -31.01 -13.21
C ASP A 47 -42.83 -31.34 -13.97
N PRO A 48 -42.97 -31.24 -15.33
CA PRO A 48 -41.97 -31.07 -16.41
C PRO A 48 -42.41 -30.20 -17.63
N ALA A 49 -41.51 -29.90 -18.55
CA ALA A 49 -41.59 -29.93 -20.05
C ALA A 49 -40.84 -28.75 -20.73
N ALA A 50 -39.89 -29.10 -21.58
CA ALA A 50 -39.22 -28.29 -22.61
C ALA A 50 -40.10 -28.15 -23.87
N PRO A 51 -39.73 -27.47 -25.00
CA PRO A 51 -38.48 -26.77 -25.34
C PRO A 51 -38.68 -25.37 -26.02
N GLY A 52 -37.61 -24.60 -26.14
CA GLY A 52 -37.61 -23.38 -26.98
C GLY A 52 -36.32 -22.59 -26.92
N THR A 53 -35.44 -22.89 -27.87
CA THR A 53 -34.17 -22.19 -28.14
C THR A 53 -34.39 -20.73 -28.53
N VAL A 54 -33.75 -19.79 -27.80
CA VAL A 54 -33.30 -18.50 -28.33
C VAL A 54 -31.94 -18.15 -27.73
N HIS A 55 -30.92 -18.09 -28.57
CA HIS A 55 -29.59 -17.65 -28.26
C HIS A 55 -29.59 -16.15 -27.88
N ALA A 56 -29.42 -15.83 -26.61
CA ALA A 56 -28.91 -14.54 -26.19
C ALA A 56 -27.49 -14.75 -25.70
N ALA A 57 -26.51 -14.30 -26.47
CA ALA A 57 -25.10 -14.29 -26.09
C ALA A 57 -24.92 -13.33 -24.90
N SER A 58 -24.93 -13.88 -23.73
CA SER A 58 -24.50 -13.20 -22.50
C SER A 58 -22.98 -13.35 -22.40
N HIS A 59 -22.25 -12.31 -22.76
CA HIS A 59 -20.84 -12.16 -22.35
C HIS A 59 -20.77 -11.98 -20.83
N LYS A 60 -21.04 -13.03 -20.07
CA LYS A 60 -20.57 -13.14 -18.69
C LYS A 60 -19.10 -13.55 -18.81
N GLY A 61 -18.23 -12.63 -18.41
CA GLY A 61 -16.79 -12.84 -18.40
C GLY A 61 -16.44 -14.15 -17.70
N GLU A 62 -15.68 -14.98 -18.42
CA GLU A 62 -15.12 -16.25 -17.96
C GLU A 62 -14.03 -16.06 -16.89
N TRP A 63 -14.44 -15.56 -15.72
CA TRP A 63 -13.52 -15.44 -14.58
C TRP A 63 -13.86 -16.41 -13.43
N ALA A 64 -14.83 -17.30 -13.61
CA ALA A 64 -15.45 -17.96 -12.47
C ALA A 64 -15.28 -19.49 -12.37
N THR A 65 -14.44 -20.17 -13.13
CA THR A 65 -14.26 -21.64 -12.98
C THR A 65 -12.86 -22.18 -13.23
N GLY A 66 -11.83 -21.34 -13.36
CA GLY A 66 -10.45 -21.79 -13.26
C GLY A 66 -9.96 -21.50 -11.85
N TRP A 67 -9.72 -22.52 -11.04
CA TRP A 67 -8.90 -22.39 -9.86
C TRP A 67 -7.54 -21.89 -10.37
N ALA A 68 -7.24 -20.60 -10.18
CA ALA A 68 -5.91 -20.10 -10.46
C ALA A 68 -4.95 -20.92 -9.58
N VAL A 69 -4.14 -21.74 -10.19
CA VAL A 69 -3.12 -22.51 -9.48
C VAL A 69 -2.05 -21.50 -9.15
N TRP A 70 -2.16 -20.92 -7.96
CA TRP A 70 -1.16 -20.02 -7.45
C TRP A 70 0.15 -20.78 -7.25
N PRO A 71 1.29 -20.31 -7.77
CA PRO A 71 2.59 -20.91 -7.46
C PRO A 71 2.96 -20.60 -6.00
N TRP A 72 2.79 -21.60 -5.14
CA TRP A 72 3.04 -21.54 -3.69
C TRP A 72 4.54 -21.70 -3.36
N THR A 73 5.40 -21.14 -4.17
CA THR A 73 6.84 -21.18 -4.07
C THR A 73 7.39 -19.79 -3.82
N ASP A 74 8.64 -19.71 -3.38
CA ASP A 74 9.44 -18.51 -3.24
C ASP A 74 10.78 -18.77 -3.93
N SER A 75 10.82 -18.57 -5.23
CA SER A 75 11.98 -18.88 -6.08
C SER A 75 13.24 -18.11 -5.71
N TYR A 76 13.07 -16.99 -4.99
CA TYR A 76 14.20 -16.16 -4.57
C TYR A 76 14.56 -16.29 -3.08
N GLY A 77 13.75 -17.00 -2.30
CA GLY A 77 13.94 -17.12 -0.84
C GLY A 77 13.85 -15.80 -0.08
N ASP A 78 13.21 -14.79 -0.68
CA ASP A 78 13.12 -13.44 -0.12
C ASP A 78 11.83 -13.18 0.67
N GLY A 79 11.02 -14.22 0.85
CA GLY A 79 9.76 -14.18 1.58
C GLY A 79 8.58 -13.71 0.74
N THR A 80 8.79 -13.36 -0.53
CA THR A 80 7.72 -12.97 -1.45
C THR A 80 7.29 -14.17 -2.26
N PRO A 81 6.04 -14.66 -2.15
CA PRO A 81 5.57 -15.78 -2.93
C PRO A 81 5.55 -15.47 -4.43
N ASP A 82 5.82 -16.47 -5.25
CA ASP A 82 5.91 -16.31 -6.71
C ASP A 82 4.60 -15.86 -7.34
N PHE A 83 3.46 -16.17 -6.71
CA PHE A 83 2.15 -15.69 -7.19
C PHE A 83 1.95 -14.17 -7.07
N LEU A 84 2.77 -13.46 -6.29
CA LEU A 84 2.76 -12.00 -6.25
C LEU A 84 3.71 -11.37 -7.28
N ARG A 85 4.60 -12.14 -7.91
CA ARG A 85 5.57 -11.57 -8.83
C ARG A 85 4.92 -11.21 -10.15
N LEU A 86 5.18 -10.01 -10.60
CA LEU A 86 4.76 -9.52 -11.91
C LEU A 86 5.80 -9.97 -12.94
N THR A 87 5.59 -11.15 -13.53
CA THR A 87 6.55 -11.75 -14.47
C THR A 87 6.42 -11.22 -15.89
N ASP A 88 5.22 -10.73 -16.27
CA ASP A 88 5.00 -10.07 -17.56
C ASP A 88 5.60 -8.66 -17.56
N PRO A 89 6.48 -8.30 -18.51
CA PRO A 89 7.03 -6.95 -18.62
C PRO A 89 5.98 -5.84 -18.72
N ALA A 90 4.82 -6.12 -19.34
CA ALA A 90 3.73 -5.15 -19.43
C ALA A 90 3.10 -4.87 -18.06
N ASP A 91 2.91 -5.91 -17.23
CA ASP A 91 2.40 -5.76 -15.86
C ASP A 91 3.42 -5.02 -14.98
N GLN A 92 4.73 -5.29 -15.13
CA GLN A 92 5.77 -4.53 -14.44
C GLN A 92 5.77 -3.05 -14.84
N ALA A 93 5.63 -2.77 -16.14
CA ALA A 93 5.56 -1.40 -16.64
C ALA A 93 4.30 -0.69 -16.14
N ALA A 94 3.14 -1.36 -16.16
CA ALA A 94 1.89 -0.83 -15.64
C ALA A 94 1.99 -0.52 -14.15
N PHE A 95 2.51 -1.44 -13.33
CA PHE A 95 2.74 -1.21 -11.90
C PHE A 95 3.63 0.00 -11.66
N ARG A 96 4.78 0.11 -12.34
CA ARG A 96 5.71 1.23 -12.17
C ARG A 96 5.05 2.56 -12.54
N GLN A 97 4.29 2.59 -13.62
CA GLN A 97 3.58 3.79 -14.06
C GLN A 97 2.51 4.22 -13.04
N TRP A 98 1.66 3.30 -12.59
CA TRP A 98 0.67 3.61 -11.56
C TRP A 98 1.32 4.03 -10.25
N PHE A 99 2.31 3.30 -9.77
CA PHE A 99 3.02 3.57 -8.53
C PHE A 99 3.63 4.98 -8.49
N THR A 100 4.31 5.38 -9.59
CA THR A 100 4.93 6.70 -9.70
C THR A 100 3.91 7.80 -9.88
N GLN A 101 2.88 7.62 -10.74
CA GLN A 101 1.84 8.63 -10.95
C GLN A 101 1.01 8.89 -9.70
N ILE A 102 0.68 7.84 -8.94
CA ILE A 102 -0.02 7.99 -7.66
C ILE A 102 0.83 8.80 -6.68
N ALA A 103 2.12 8.50 -6.54
CA ALA A 103 3.02 9.24 -5.67
C ALA A 103 3.17 10.71 -6.10
N ASP A 104 3.40 10.96 -7.39
CA ASP A 104 3.51 12.30 -7.96
C ASP A 104 2.23 13.13 -7.74
N PHE A 105 1.06 12.50 -7.93
CA PHE A 105 -0.22 13.15 -7.68
C PHE A 105 -0.39 13.57 -6.21
N GLN A 106 0.00 12.71 -5.27
CA GLN A 106 -0.05 13.07 -3.85
C GLN A 106 0.87 14.24 -3.52
N ALA A 107 2.04 14.32 -4.15
CA ALA A 107 3.01 15.38 -3.89
C ALA A 107 2.59 16.77 -4.40
N VAL A 108 1.67 16.85 -5.38
CA VAL A 108 1.23 18.13 -5.94
C VAL A 108 -0.15 18.58 -5.45
N ARG A 109 -0.90 17.70 -4.77
CA ARG A 109 -2.21 18.08 -4.26
C ARG A 109 -2.11 18.83 -2.93
N PRO A 110 -3.08 19.71 -2.61
CA PRO A 110 -3.11 20.38 -1.31
C PRO A 110 -3.08 19.39 -0.15
N ARG A 111 -2.27 19.64 0.88
CA ARG A 111 -2.11 18.74 2.04
C ARG A 111 -3.45 18.32 2.66
N ALA A 112 -4.42 19.19 2.74
CA ALA A 112 -5.76 18.89 3.25
C ALA A 112 -6.54 17.84 2.43
N ARG A 113 -6.09 17.53 1.21
CA ARG A 113 -6.66 16.50 0.35
C ARG A 113 -5.82 15.24 0.26
N VAL A 114 -4.63 15.23 0.86
CA VAL A 114 -3.80 14.02 0.96
C VAL A 114 -4.50 13.04 1.90
N PRO A 115 -4.60 11.74 1.54
CA PRO A 115 -5.18 10.73 2.42
C PRO A 115 -4.52 10.74 3.80
N ALA A 116 -5.33 10.71 4.86
CA ALA A 116 -4.84 10.78 6.25
C ALA A 116 -3.89 9.62 6.64
N GLU A 117 -3.96 8.52 5.90
CA GLU A 117 -3.05 7.39 6.09
C GLU A 117 -1.61 7.66 5.59
N ILE A 118 -1.39 8.73 4.82
CA ILE A 118 -0.06 9.18 4.40
C ILE A 118 0.44 10.18 5.44
N ALA A 119 1.15 9.67 6.44
CA ALA A 119 1.66 10.42 7.58
C ALA A 119 3.20 10.44 7.66
N ASP A 120 3.86 9.56 6.89
CA ASP A 120 5.31 9.43 6.83
C ASP A 120 5.78 8.84 5.49
N CYS A 121 7.09 8.73 5.29
CA CYS A 121 7.67 8.20 4.07
C CYS A 121 7.26 6.73 3.80
N ALA A 122 7.15 5.89 4.83
CA ALA A 122 6.75 4.49 4.66
C ALA A 122 5.27 4.35 4.31
N SER A 123 4.41 5.18 4.88
CA SER A 123 2.98 5.20 4.56
C SER A 123 2.71 5.67 3.13
N LEU A 124 3.50 6.63 2.62
CA LEU A 124 3.44 7.01 1.21
C LEU A 124 3.77 5.81 0.29
N LEU A 125 4.84 5.06 0.60
CA LEU A 125 5.20 3.85 -0.15
C LEU A 125 4.08 2.82 -0.14
N ARG A 126 3.53 2.52 1.04
CA ARG A 126 2.44 1.54 1.20
C ARG A 126 1.18 1.96 0.46
N TYR A 127 0.81 3.24 0.57
CA TYR A 127 -0.34 3.79 -0.14
C TYR A 127 -0.17 3.65 -1.65
N ALA A 128 0.93 4.18 -2.21
CA ALA A 128 1.16 4.15 -3.64
C ALA A 128 1.25 2.70 -4.18
N TYR A 129 1.90 1.78 -3.43
CA TYR A 129 2.00 0.37 -3.78
C TYR A 129 0.63 -0.31 -3.83
N ARG A 130 -0.17 -0.13 -2.78
CA ARG A 130 -1.51 -0.72 -2.69
C ARG A 130 -2.44 -0.18 -3.79
N GLU A 131 -2.46 1.14 -3.95
CA GLU A 131 -3.32 1.76 -4.95
C GLU A 131 -2.91 1.36 -6.38
N ALA A 132 -1.61 1.20 -6.67
CA ALA A 132 -1.13 0.75 -7.98
C ALA A 132 -1.59 -0.68 -8.35
N LEU A 133 -1.95 -1.50 -7.36
CA LEU A 133 -2.37 -2.90 -7.55
C LEU A 133 -3.89 -3.08 -7.57
N LYS A 134 -4.65 -2.00 -7.43
CA LYS A 134 -6.12 -2.02 -7.54
C LYS A 134 -6.58 -1.95 -8.99
N ARG A 135 -7.87 -2.20 -9.20
CA ARG A 135 -8.54 -1.84 -10.46
C ARG A 135 -8.72 -0.32 -10.51
N HIS A 136 -8.32 0.31 -11.61
CA HIS A 136 -8.39 1.76 -11.79
C HIS A 136 -9.63 2.15 -12.60
N ASP A 137 -10.81 1.74 -12.13
CA ASP A 137 -12.10 2.06 -12.71
C ASP A 137 -12.66 3.40 -12.20
N ASP A 138 -13.83 3.79 -12.73
CA ASP A 138 -14.49 5.05 -12.33
C ASP A 138 -14.77 5.14 -10.83
N THR A 139 -15.01 4.00 -10.18
CA THR A 139 -15.21 3.95 -8.72
C THR A 139 -13.92 4.31 -7.98
N TRP A 140 -12.78 3.77 -8.42
CA TRP A 140 -11.48 4.08 -7.85
C TRP A 140 -11.11 5.56 -8.10
N ILE A 141 -11.33 6.07 -9.32
CA ILE A 141 -11.10 7.47 -9.68
C ILE A 141 -11.93 8.39 -8.78
N ALA A 142 -13.22 8.10 -8.63
CA ALA A 142 -14.11 8.87 -7.76
C ALA A 142 -13.68 8.85 -6.29
N ALA A 143 -13.23 7.70 -5.78
CA ALA A 143 -12.82 7.52 -4.40
C ALA A 143 -11.47 8.20 -4.07
N THR A 144 -10.52 8.18 -5.00
CA THR A 144 -9.17 8.72 -4.79
C THR A 144 -9.03 10.17 -5.25
N GLY A 145 -9.85 10.59 -6.21
CA GLY A 145 -9.74 11.87 -6.90
C GLY A 145 -8.43 12.00 -7.68
N ILE A 146 -7.80 10.86 -8.04
CA ILE A 146 -6.55 10.84 -8.80
C ILE A 146 -6.88 11.03 -10.27
N GLU A 147 -6.39 12.13 -10.83
CA GLU A 147 -6.46 12.42 -12.26
C GLU A 147 -5.09 12.20 -12.87
N VAL A 148 -5.01 11.35 -13.88
CA VAL A 148 -3.77 11.10 -14.62
C VAL A 148 -3.92 11.57 -16.06
N ALA A 149 -2.88 12.19 -16.60
CA ALA A 149 -2.90 12.75 -17.97
C ALA A 149 -3.04 11.66 -19.03
N ALA A 150 -2.56 10.45 -18.75
CA ALA A 150 -2.73 9.26 -19.56
C ALA A 150 -2.87 8.05 -18.64
N LEU A 151 -3.91 7.26 -18.85
CA LEU A 151 -4.12 6.04 -18.07
C LEU A 151 -3.02 5.02 -18.45
N PRO A 152 -2.24 4.53 -17.47
CA PRO A 152 -1.37 3.39 -17.69
C PRO A 152 -2.16 2.13 -18.08
N GLY A 153 -1.48 1.11 -18.58
CA GLY A 153 -2.07 -0.21 -18.75
C GLY A 153 -2.54 -0.80 -17.40
N GLU A 154 -3.44 -1.76 -17.47
CA GLU A 154 -3.88 -2.52 -16.32
C GLU A 154 -2.92 -3.68 -16.03
N ILE A 155 -2.68 -3.94 -14.73
CA ILE A 155 -2.00 -5.16 -14.28
C ILE A 155 -2.98 -6.32 -14.45
N ARG A 156 -2.54 -7.38 -15.11
CA ARG A 156 -3.38 -8.55 -15.45
C ARG A 156 -3.11 -9.76 -14.58
N ALA A 157 -1.90 -9.86 -14.00
CA ALA A 157 -1.49 -11.01 -13.21
C ALA A 157 -2.39 -11.23 -11.98
N TRP A 158 -2.67 -10.19 -11.25
CA TRP A 158 -3.54 -10.21 -10.07
C TRP A 158 -3.91 -8.77 -9.65
N ARG A 159 -4.88 -8.66 -8.73
CA ARG A 159 -5.32 -7.37 -8.18
C ARG A 159 -5.44 -7.43 -6.68
N TYR A 160 -5.18 -6.30 -6.03
CA TYR A 160 -5.43 -6.13 -4.61
C TYR A 160 -6.93 -5.89 -4.35
N PRO A 161 -7.54 -6.57 -3.36
CA PRO A 161 -6.99 -7.58 -2.44
C PRO A 161 -7.22 -9.04 -2.88
N GLU A 162 -7.39 -9.31 -4.16
CA GLU A 162 -7.85 -10.57 -4.75
C GLU A 162 -6.71 -11.61 -4.85
N THR A 163 -5.92 -11.79 -3.78
CA THR A 163 -4.86 -12.78 -3.68
C THR A 163 -5.05 -13.68 -2.46
N PRO A 164 -4.35 -14.81 -2.34
CA PRO A 164 -4.38 -15.63 -1.12
C PRO A 164 -3.99 -14.89 0.16
N LEU A 165 -3.30 -13.74 0.05
CA LEU A 165 -2.94 -12.90 1.20
C LEU A 165 -4.06 -11.91 1.58
N GLY A 166 -5.11 -11.76 0.77
CA GLY A 166 -6.15 -10.78 1.01
C GLY A 166 -5.57 -9.38 1.15
N ALA A 167 -5.85 -8.71 2.27
CA ALA A 167 -5.36 -7.36 2.53
C ALA A 167 -3.88 -7.29 3.00
N GLY A 168 -3.24 -8.42 3.30
CA GLY A 168 -1.85 -8.48 3.74
C GLY A 168 -0.88 -8.38 2.57
N LEU A 169 -0.40 -7.17 2.24
CA LEU A 169 0.51 -6.95 1.10
C LEU A 169 1.99 -7.07 1.43
N PHE A 170 2.36 -6.82 2.69
CA PHE A 170 3.75 -6.66 3.06
C PHE A 170 4.21 -7.79 3.97
N ARG A 171 5.32 -8.42 3.61
CA ARG A 171 6.01 -9.37 4.46
C ARG A 171 6.53 -8.67 5.71
N VAL A 172 6.14 -9.19 6.90
CA VAL A 172 6.57 -8.60 8.19
C VAL A 172 7.39 -9.58 9.04
N ARG A 173 7.44 -10.86 8.68
CA ARG A 173 8.28 -11.87 9.33
C ARG A 173 9.48 -12.25 8.46
N PRO A 174 10.63 -12.57 9.06
CA PRO A 174 11.80 -13.05 8.32
C PRO A 174 11.57 -14.47 7.76
N GLY A 175 12.44 -14.86 6.83
CA GLY A 175 12.45 -16.19 6.23
C GLY A 175 11.81 -16.27 4.86
N SER A 176 12.00 -17.38 4.15
CA SER A 176 11.34 -17.68 2.89
C SER A 176 9.84 -17.85 3.10
N PHE A 177 9.07 -17.68 2.02
CA PHE A 177 7.62 -17.89 2.08
C PHE A 177 7.31 -19.39 2.24
N GLU A 178 6.36 -19.65 3.12
CA GLU A 178 5.71 -20.95 3.28
C GLU A 178 4.18 -20.81 3.13
N PRO A 179 3.44 -21.82 2.65
CA PRO A 179 1.99 -21.74 2.48
C PRO A 179 1.23 -21.33 3.74
N ALA A 180 1.72 -21.69 4.93
CA ALA A 180 1.13 -21.28 6.22
C ALA A 180 1.21 -19.77 6.45
N ASP A 181 2.09 -19.05 5.76
CA ASP A 181 2.28 -17.62 5.91
C ASP A 181 1.07 -16.79 5.46
N THR A 182 0.21 -17.35 4.65
CA THR A 182 -1.04 -16.69 4.24
C THR A 182 -2.03 -16.47 5.37
N SER A 183 -1.89 -17.20 6.48
CA SER A 183 -2.85 -17.16 7.60
C SER A 183 -2.23 -16.94 8.99
N ASN A 184 -0.88 -16.97 9.10
CA ASN A 184 -0.20 -16.92 10.40
C ASN A 184 0.28 -15.51 10.80
N GLY A 185 -0.09 -14.47 10.03
CA GLY A 185 0.32 -13.08 10.26
C GLY A 185 1.74 -12.76 9.79
N ALA A 186 2.31 -13.55 8.87
CA ALA A 186 3.58 -13.23 8.22
C ALA A 186 3.45 -12.07 7.22
N PHE A 187 2.23 -11.79 6.76
CA PHE A 187 1.90 -10.65 5.92
C PHE A 187 0.91 -9.72 6.62
N ALA A 188 1.06 -8.42 6.40
CA ALA A 188 0.21 -7.38 6.97
C ALA A 188 -0.03 -6.23 5.99
N GLN A 189 -1.00 -5.37 6.30
CA GLN A 189 -1.21 -4.11 5.58
C GLN A 189 -0.19 -3.05 5.99
N PHE A 190 0.35 -3.16 7.21
CA PHE A 190 1.32 -2.23 7.76
C PHE A 190 2.72 -2.85 7.76
N ALA A 191 3.70 -2.06 7.29
CA ALA A 191 5.13 -2.30 7.43
C ALA A 191 5.84 -0.95 7.54
N ASP A 192 6.75 -0.79 8.49
CA ASP A 192 7.58 0.39 8.62
C ASP A 192 8.69 0.43 7.54
N ALA A 193 9.41 1.53 7.42
CA ALA A 193 10.44 1.69 6.40
C ALA A 193 11.56 0.64 6.51
N LYS A 194 11.92 0.23 7.73
CA LYS A 194 12.88 -0.84 7.96
C LYS A 194 12.39 -2.17 7.42
N THR A 195 11.16 -2.53 7.75
CA THR A 195 10.53 -3.77 7.27
C THR A 195 10.37 -3.77 5.75
N LEU A 196 10.01 -2.62 5.16
CA LEU A 196 9.90 -2.51 3.70
C LEU A 196 11.24 -2.77 3.02
N VAL A 197 12.32 -2.15 3.46
CA VAL A 197 13.64 -2.34 2.84
C VAL A 197 14.21 -3.73 3.08
N GLU A 198 14.00 -4.31 4.26
CA GLU A 198 14.59 -5.59 4.63
C GLU A 198 13.85 -6.82 4.06
N ARG A 199 12.53 -6.69 3.78
CA ARG A 199 11.67 -7.84 3.49
C ARG A 199 10.83 -7.72 2.22
N ASN A 200 10.64 -6.51 1.68
CA ASN A 200 9.73 -6.28 0.56
C ASN A 200 10.42 -5.70 -0.67
N ALA A 201 11.70 -5.37 -0.52
CA ALA A 201 12.51 -4.82 -1.59
C ALA A 201 13.91 -5.44 -1.60
N TYR A 202 14.54 -5.47 -2.77
CA TYR A 202 15.91 -5.93 -2.92
C TYR A 202 16.81 -4.80 -3.42
N LEU A 203 18.08 -4.83 -3.01
CA LEU A 203 19.09 -3.89 -3.44
C LEU A 203 19.38 -4.08 -4.94
N VAL A 204 19.23 -3.03 -5.72
CA VAL A 204 19.65 -2.96 -7.13
C VAL A 204 21.11 -2.52 -7.22
N SER A 205 21.43 -1.38 -6.60
CA SER A 205 22.77 -0.80 -6.64
C SER A 205 22.90 0.31 -5.59
N ARG A 206 24.14 0.67 -5.28
CA ARG A 206 24.43 1.96 -4.62
C ARG A 206 24.76 3.09 -5.60
N ASP A 207 24.84 2.76 -6.89
CA ASP A 207 24.98 3.74 -7.95
C ASP A 207 23.58 4.23 -8.40
N LEU A 208 23.32 5.52 -8.19
CA LEU A 208 22.05 6.16 -8.54
C LEU A 208 21.72 6.10 -10.03
N HIS A 209 22.72 5.99 -10.91
CA HIS A 209 22.50 5.85 -12.36
C HIS A 209 21.76 4.57 -12.75
N GLN A 210 21.70 3.57 -11.85
CA GLN A 210 20.94 2.35 -12.05
C GLN A 210 19.45 2.48 -11.66
N ALA A 211 19.06 3.63 -11.08
CA ALA A 211 17.69 3.87 -10.66
C ALA A 211 16.76 4.08 -11.87
N GLN A 212 15.60 3.46 -11.79
CA GLN A 212 14.51 3.59 -12.75
C GLN A 212 13.25 4.13 -12.04
N PRO A 213 12.32 4.78 -12.76
CA PRO A 213 11.04 5.16 -12.19
C PRO A 213 10.34 3.95 -11.53
N GLY A 214 9.85 4.14 -10.31
CA GLY A 214 9.29 3.09 -9.48
C GLY A 214 10.29 2.33 -8.59
N ASP A 215 11.59 2.64 -8.70
CA ASP A 215 12.57 2.20 -7.70
C ASP A 215 12.51 3.10 -6.46
N LEU A 216 13.15 2.66 -5.39
CA LEU A 216 13.12 3.28 -4.08
C LEU A 216 14.53 3.68 -3.67
N LEU A 217 14.68 4.86 -3.07
CA LEU A 217 15.91 5.23 -2.37
C LEU A 217 15.68 5.04 -0.88
N PHE A 218 16.57 4.29 -0.22
CA PHE A 218 16.51 4.13 1.23
C PHE A 218 17.72 4.75 1.90
N TYR A 219 17.46 5.32 3.09
CA TYR A 219 18.47 5.90 3.96
C TYR A 219 18.30 5.41 5.39
N ARG A 220 19.40 5.39 6.11
CA ARG A 220 19.44 5.21 7.57
C ARG A 220 20.20 6.35 8.20
N GLN A 221 19.48 7.31 8.80
CA GLN A 221 20.06 8.47 9.47
C GLN A 221 20.44 8.12 10.90
N PHE A 222 21.75 7.86 11.10
CA PHE A 222 22.26 7.55 12.41
C PHE A 222 22.12 8.77 13.34
N GLY A 223 21.55 8.59 14.53
CA GLY A 223 21.32 9.66 15.50
C GLY A 223 19.93 10.29 15.47
N GLN A 224 19.04 9.89 14.54
CA GLN A 224 17.63 10.25 14.57
C GLN A 224 16.79 9.20 15.31
N SER A 225 15.72 9.64 16.00
CA SER A 225 14.77 8.73 16.66
C SER A 225 14.02 7.85 15.67
N SER A 226 13.73 8.38 14.47
CA SER A 226 13.18 7.66 13.33
C SER A 226 14.22 7.59 12.22
N PRO A 227 15.16 6.61 12.27
CA PRO A 227 16.35 6.64 11.43
C PRO A 227 16.11 6.23 9.99
N TRP A 228 15.00 5.57 9.68
CA TRP A 228 14.73 5.00 8.37
C TRP A 228 13.91 5.95 7.51
N HIS A 229 14.43 6.26 6.31
CA HIS A 229 13.77 7.12 5.34
C HIS A 229 13.73 6.45 3.98
N SER A 230 12.69 6.78 3.22
CA SER A 230 12.46 6.24 1.89
C SER A 230 11.93 7.30 0.94
N MET A 231 12.29 7.18 -0.34
CA MET A 231 11.83 8.05 -1.41
C MET A 231 11.47 7.19 -2.62
N ILE A 232 10.51 7.64 -3.41
CA ILE A 232 10.09 6.99 -4.66
C ILE A 232 10.76 7.70 -5.81
N VAL A 233 11.49 6.98 -6.64
CA VAL A 233 12.05 7.53 -7.89
C VAL A 233 10.93 7.66 -8.91
N THR A 234 10.75 8.88 -9.45
CA THR A 234 9.74 9.21 -10.45
C THR A 234 10.37 9.90 -11.65
N ARG A 235 9.56 10.33 -12.61
CA ARG A 235 10.00 11.10 -13.77
C ARG A 235 8.95 12.15 -14.10
N VAL A 236 9.36 13.40 -14.15
CA VAL A 236 8.49 14.55 -14.44
C VAL A 236 9.05 15.35 -15.60
N GLY A 237 8.27 15.55 -16.65
CA GLY A 237 8.73 16.29 -17.83
C GLY A 237 9.95 15.68 -18.53
N GLY A 238 10.17 14.36 -18.38
CA GLY A 238 11.35 13.68 -18.88
C GLY A 238 12.54 13.63 -17.92
N GLU A 239 12.54 14.43 -16.85
CA GLU A 239 13.61 14.49 -15.86
C GLU A 239 13.36 13.54 -14.68
N ALA A 240 14.43 12.94 -14.16
CA ALA A 240 14.37 12.10 -12.97
C ALA A 240 14.09 12.96 -11.72
N ALA A 241 13.17 12.51 -10.91
CA ALA A 241 12.75 13.16 -9.67
C ALA A 241 12.55 12.12 -8.56
N VAL A 242 12.38 12.58 -7.34
CA VAL A 242 11.97 11.75 -6.20
C VAL A 242 10.77 12.37 -5.49
N VAL A 243 9.90 11.50 -4.98
CA VAL A 243 8.78 11.88 -4.11
C VAL A 243 8.98 11.24 -2.74
N TYR A 244 8.81 12.03 -1.68
CA TYR A 244 8.90 11.57 -0.30
C TYR A 244 8.04 12.42 0.65
N ASP A 245 7.70 11.86 1.80
CA ASP A 245 7.14 12.60 2.94
C ASP A 245 8.27 12.86 3.94
N THR A 246 8.34 14.10 4.44
CA THR A 246 9.40 14.51 5.40
C THR A 246 9.19 13.90 6.80
N GLY A 247 8.00 13.33 7.07
CA GLY A 247 7.60 12.92 8.41
C GLY A 247 7.26 14.11 9.31
N GLU A 248 6.65 13.82 10.46
CA GLU A 248 6.40 14.83 11.50
C GLU A 248 7.71 15.17 12.22
N ASP A 249 7.98 16.45 12.40
CA ASP A 249 9.06 16.97 13.25
C ASP A 249 8.45 17.79 14.38
N HIS A 250 8.60 17.30 15.61
CA HIS A 250 8.22 17.86 16.94
C HIS A 250 7.10 18.94 17.01
N SER A 251 6.86 19.71 15.97
CA SER A 251 5.87 20.78 15.92
C SER A 251 5.27 21.04 14.52
N LYS A 252 5.71 20.30 13.49
CA LYS A 252 5.24 20.49 12.12
C LYS A 252 4.78 19.16 11.54
N ALA A 253 3.57 19.16 10.98
CA ALA A 253 3.11 18.06 10.15
C ALA A 253 4.08 17.84 9.00
N GLY A 254 4.33 16.58 8.63
CA GLY A 254 5.14 16.23 7.48
C GLY A 254 4.61 16.83 6.18
N GLU A 255 5.51 17.08 5.25
CA GLU A 255 5.21 17.60 3.91
C GLU A 255 5.56 16.54 2.86
N LEU A 256 4.66 16.33 1.92
CA LEU A 256 4.98 15.62 0.70
C LEU A 256 5.78 16.54 -0.21
N ARG A 257 6.96 16.08 -0.62
CA ARG A 257 7.85 16.82 -1.50
C ARG A 257 8.16 16.03 -2.76
N ARG A 258 8.26 16.76 -3.86
CA ARG A 258 8.81 16.27 -5.12
C ARG A 258 9.98 17.17 -5.49
N VAL A 259 11.15 16.58 -5.64
CA VAL A 259 12.38 17.30 -5.96
C VAL A 259 13.08 16.64 -7.15
N ALA A 260 13.77 17.41 -7.95
CA ALA A 260 14.61 16.86 -9.02
C ALA A 260 15.74 16.01 -8.42
N LEU A 261 16.08 14.90 -9.07
CA LEU A 261 17.15 14.02 -8.59
C LEU A 261 18.50 14.74 -8.55
N ALA A 262 18.72 15.68 -9.45
CA ALA A 262 19.91 16.54 -9.46
C ALA A 262 19.99 17.41 -8.19
N GLU A 263 18.87 17.99 -7.75
CA GLU A 263 18.82 18.78 -6.48
C GLU A 263 19.14 17.91 -5.26
N LEU A 264 18.72 16.64 -5.28
CA LEU A 264 19.03 15.71 -4.19
C LEU A 264 20.52 15.34 -4.17
N LEU A 265 21.16 15.23 -5.33
CA LEU A 265 22.63 15.03 -5.44
C LEU A 265 23.41 16.21 -4.85
N ASP A 266 22.91 17.43 -5.02
CA ASP A 266 23.51 18.68 -4.52
C ASP A 266 22.94 19.10 -3.16
N HIS A 267 22.20 18.21 -2.48
CA HIS A 267 21.57 18.54 -1.19
C HIS A 267 22.60 19.17 -0.23
N PRO A 268 22.26 20.30 0.44
CA PRO A 268 23.20 21.04 1.30
C PRO A 268 23.74 20.20 2.46
N GLN A 269 22.95 19.28 2.96
CA GLN A 269 23.36 18.33 4.01
C GLN A 269 23.85 17.03 3.35
N PRO A 270 25.16 16.69 3.42
CA PRO A 270 25.74 15.53 2.73
C PRO A 270 25.08 14.18 3.08
N GLN A 271 24.53 14.02 4.30
CA GLN A 271 23.86 12.79 4.72
C GLN A 271 22.59 12.44 3.91
N TRP A 272 22.07 13.39 3.11
CA TRP A 272 20.93 13.16 2.22
C TRP A 272 21.33 12.93 0.76
N ARG A 273 22.59 13.08 0.42
CA ARG A 273 23.04 12.85 -0.96
C ARG A 273 23.04 11.38 -1.30
N PRO A 274 22.39 10.95 -2.41
CA PRO A 274 22.32 9.55 -2.80
C PRO A 274 23.58 9.12 -3.56
N VAL A 275 24.71 9.14 -2.87
CA VAL A 275 26.02 8.78 -3.43
C VAL A 275 26.65 7.62 -2.67
N PRO A 276 27.44 6.74 -3.33
CA PRO A 276 28.03 5.57 -2.67
C PRO A 276 28.91 5.87 -1.46
N SER A 277 29.52 7.08 -1.43
CA SER A 277 30.35 7.53 -0.31
C SER A 277 29.56 7.97 0.92
N ASN A 278 28.26 8.21 0.80
CA ASN A 278 27.40 8.54 1.93
C ASN A 278 27.03 7.26 2.73
N PRO A 279 27.50 7.08 3.96
CA PRO A 279 27.20 5.87 4.75
C PRO A 279 25.71 5.75 5.10
N ASN A 280 24.98 6.87 5.09
CA ASN A 280 23.54 6.87 5.41
C ASN A 280 22.69 6.44 4.21
N PHE A 281 23.20 6.55 2.99
CA PHE A 281 22.52 6.10 1.78
C PHE A 281 22.68 4.58 1.64
N LEU A 282 21.60 3.84 1.80
CA LEU A 282 21.61 2.38 1.70
C LEU A 282 21.67 1.92 0.24
N GLY A 283 21.05 2.68 -0.68
CA GLY A 283 21.11 2.39 -2.11
C GLY A 283 19.76 2.58 -2.80
N VAL A 284 19.74 2.14 -4.05
CA VAL A 284 18.57 2.01 -4.92
C VAL A 284 18.00 0.61 -4.70
N TYR A 285 16.73 0.53 -4.36
CA TYR A 285 16.02 -0.72 -4.11
C TYR A 285 14.84 -0.85 -5.08
N ARG A 286 14.40 -2.07 -5.27
CA ARG A 286 13.25 -2.39 -6.11
C ARG A 286 12.32 -3.34 -5.37
N TRP A 287 11.01 -3.16 -5.55
CA TRP A 287 10.03 -4.07 -4.96
C TRP A 287 10.25 -5.52 -5.38
N ASN A 288 10.16 -6.45 -4.45
CA ASN A 288 10.36 -7.88 -4.71
C ASN A 288 9.41 -8.42 -5.79
N ILE A 289 8.18 -7.89 -5.89
CA ILE A 289 7.23 -8.29 -6.93
C ILE A 289 7.71 -8.00 -8.36
N LEU A 290 8.67 -7.10 -8.53
CA LEU A 290 9.28 -6.76 -9.83
C LEU A 290 10.55 -7.58 -10.14
N ARG A 291 10.94 -8.49 -9.25
CA ARG A 291 12.06 -9.39 -9.50
C ARG A 291 11.62 -10.39 -10.57
N GLY A 292 12.33 -10.40 -11.71
CA GLY A 292 12.02 -11.30 -12.84
C GLY A 292 12.14 -12.77 -12.46
N THR A 293 11.61 -13.65 -13.29
CA THR A 293 11.83 -15.11 -13.18
C THR A 293 13.31 -15.43 -13.37
N LEU A 294 13.82 -16.35 -12.55
CA LEU A 294 15.17 -16.91 -12.69
C LEU A 294 15.28 -17.71 -13.98
#